data_1a8c492c68cd2fd35c7925dc56dfa2b8
#
_entry.id   1a8c492c68cd2fd35c7925dc56dfa2b8
#
_cell.length_a   1.000
_cell.length_b   1.000
_cell.length_c   1.000
_cell.angle_alpha   90.00
_cell.angle_beta   90.00
_cell.angle_gamma   90.00
#
_symmetry.space_group_name_H-M   'P 1'
#
loop_
_entity.id
_entity.type
_entity.pdbx_description
1 polymer ?
#
loop_
_entity_poly.entity_id
_entity_poly.type
_entity_poly.pdbx_seq_one_letter_code
_entity_poly.pdbx_strand_id
1 'polypeptide(L)'
;MMKKVFVSMFLLAGLFAGGVQAQGYSGSGGEMAPIVYITENVYEQPDIIAIFNNTHSGYFRDPKAPRFLFVDQQGRWGLGVGGYVQTKAEYDFGGIVDNVDFLPSYISTGNQASSRYQMDATTSLLFLKLVGRSPMFGDFTVYTAGTWRGAGNTFKLHNAYMKFKYMTIGYNTGNFMDEAAVPFTLDYAGPCGMVFYRTVQAAFNYGFDWGLSMGIAFEVPDVKGTSNDFAKVGKQRMPNIPIFLRYDWGNNSHIRLSGILRDLSYDDLINNDNKQKLAWGAQATTLMTFGGLQIKGQYSIGEGIGSLFNDISNVGVDIVPNPANPNRMMMMLTDGWYAGVQYNFTSKLFASAAYSQCSVRSRNGYGAANPERYKRGQYVVANVCYNLSPSFQLGAEYLHGWRTNFDSYTNNANRVNLSAQFNF
;
A
#
# COMPACT_ATOMS: atom_id res chain seq x y z
N MET A 1 16.29 28.49 25.59
CA MET A 1 15.23 27.49 25.75
C MET A 1 15.40 26.30 24.82
N MET A 2 15.53 26.47 23.48
CA MET A 2 15.75 25.38 22.50
C MET A 2 16.99 24.48 22.77
N LYS A 3 18.12 25.01 23.24
CA LYS A 3 19.31 24.19 23.54
C LYS A 3 19.14 23.20 24.70
N LYS A 4 18.28 23.49 25.67
CA LYS A 4 18.01 22.58 26.81
C LYS A 4 17.07 21.43 26.42
N VAL A 5 16.15 21.67 25.50
CA VAL A 5 15.25 20.63 24.97
C VAL A 5 16.04 19.59 24.16
N PHE A 6 17.01 20.01 23.34
CA PHE A 6 17.84 19.08 22.55
C PHE A 6 18.75 18.19 23.41
N VAL A 7 19.32 18.73 24.47
CA VAL A 7 20.18 17.96 25.39
C VAL A 7 19.36 16.98 26.23
N SER A 8 18.12 17.33 26.62
CA SER A 8 17.20 16.43 27.32
C SER A 8 16.74 15.29 26.45
N MET A 9 16.57 15.50 25.13
CA MET A 9 16.18 14.46 24.18
C MET A 9 17.26 13.38 24.01
N PHE A 10 18.54 13.74 24.02
CA PHE A 10 19.65 12.77 23.94
C PHE A 10 19.90 12.00 25.24
N LEU A 11 19.66 12.61 26.41
CA LEU A 11 19.81 11.95 27.71
C LEU A 11 18.66 10.96 28.02
N LEU A 12 17.45 11.21 27.52
CA LEU A 12 16.32 10.30 27.68
C LEU A 12 16.41 9.04 26.79
N ALA A 13 17.06 9.11 25.63
CA ALA A 13 17.28 7.94 24.77
C ALA A 13 18.16 6.87 25.43
N GLY A 14 19.01 7.21 26.39
CA GLY A 14 19.90 6.29 27.13
C GLY A 14 19.25 5.60 28.34
N LEU A 15 18.12 6.07 28.84
CA LEU A 15 17.52 5.57 30.10
C LEU A 15 16.36 4.57 29.89
N PHE A 16 15.93 4.32 28.66
CA PHE A 16 14.78 3.47 28.38
C PHE A 16 15.11 2.09 27.76
N ALA A 17 16.24 1.50 28.13
CA ALA A 17 16.54 0.11 27.77
C ALA A 17 15.73 -0.96 28.55
N GLY A 18 14.81 -0.54 29.42
CA GLY A 18 14.01 -1.42 30.25
C GLY A 18 12.53 -1.24 30.05
N GLY A 19 11.88 -2.24 29.44
CA GLY A 19 10.44 -2.46 29.58
C GLY A 19 9.51 -1.81 28.56
N VAL A 20 9.89 -1.79 27.30
CA VAL A 20 8.98 -1.39 26.22
C VAL A 20 8.21 -2.59 25.68
N GLN A 21 6.88 -2.62 25.85
CA GLN A 21 6.01 -3.65 25.23
C GLN A 21 5.57 -3.19 23.84
N ALA A 22 5.91 -3.89 22.74
CA ALA A 22 5.44 -3.67 21.39
C ALA A 22 4.28 -4.57 21.04
N GLN A 23 3.45 -4.06 20.26
CA GLN A 23 2.36 -4.81 19.68
C GLN A 23 2.80 -5.43 18.36
N GLY A 24 2.73 -6.77 18.30
CA GLY A 24 2.71 -7.44 17.02
C GLY A 24 1.46 -7.04 16.23
N TYR A 25 1.51 -7.18 14.93
CA TYR A 25 0.38 -7.00 14.01
C TYR A 25 -0.73 -8.03 14.21
N SER A 26 -1.19 -8.25 15.43
CA SER A 26 -2.38 -9.03 15.73
C SER A 26 -3.52 -8.07 16.01
N GLY A 27 -4.47 -8.00 15.12
CA GLY A 27 -5.70 -7.25 15.33
C GLY A 27 -6.59 -7.91 16.38
N SER A 28 -6.22 -7.84 17.65
CA SER A 28 -7.11 -8.14 18.75
C SER A 28 -6.57 -7.47 20.00
N GLY A 29 -7.32 -6.50 20.53
CA GLY A 29 -7.27 -5.98 21.89
C GLY A 29 -5.91 -5.92 22.57
N GLY A 30 -4.90 -5.35 21.91
CA GLY A 30 -3.57 -5.30 22.47
C GLY A 30 -3.33 -4.03 23.28
N GLU A 31 -2.56 -4.14 24.32
CA GLU A 31 -2.10 -3.03 25.14
C GLU A 31 -1.48 -1.91 24.30
N MET A 32 -1.79 -0.67 24.62
CA MET A 32 -1.28 0.51 23.94
C MET A 32 0.25 0.58 24.08
N ALA A 33 0.95 0.86 23.00
CA ALA A 33 2.38 1.09 23.03
C ALA A 33 2.68 2.27 23.99
N PRO A 34 3.71 2.19 24.86
CA PRO A 34 4.04 3.27 25.75
C PRO A 34 4.48 4.50 24.96
N ILE A 35 3.75 5.57 25.13
CA ILE A 35 4.05 6.88 24.54
C ILE A 35 4.95 7.62 25.52
N VAL A 36 6.10 8.12 25.02
CA VAL A 36 6.98 8.97 25.80
C VAL A 36 6.48 10.41 25.70
N TYR A 37 6.07 10.97 26.81
CA TYR A 37 5.63 12.36 26.88
C TYR A 37 6.80 13.28 27.20
N ILE A 38 6.87 14.39 26.50
CA ILE A 38 7.86 15.44 26.74
C ILE A 38 7.09 16.72 27.13
N THR A 39 6.36 16.68 28.26
CA THR A 39 5.67 17.83 28.84
C THR A 39 5.58 17.66 30.35
N GLU A 40 5.52 18.77 31.08
CA GLU A 40 5.49 18.78 32.54
C GLU A 40 4.16 18.30 33.15
N ASN A 41 3.05 18.24 32.38
CA ASN A 41 1.69 17.96 32.87
C ASN A 41 0.94 16.92 32.06
N VAL A 42 1.50 15.73 31.90
CA VAL A 42 0.95 14.65 31.06
C VAL A 42 -0.37 14.08 31.56
N TYR A 43 -0.59 14.09 32.87
CA TYR A 43 -1.76 13.42 33.50
C TYR A 43 -3.10 14.13 33.26
N GLU A 44 -3.09 15.34 32.72
CA GLU A 44 -4.30 16.14 32.51
C GLU A 44 -4.87 16.09 31.09
N GLN A 45 -4.32 15.22 30.17
CA GLN A 45 -4.66 15.31 28.76
C GLN A 45 -4.97 13.96 28.08
N PRO A 46 -5.88 13.15 28.63
CA PRO A 46 -6.22 11.85 28.07
C PRO A 46 -6.84 11.93 26.67
N ASP A 47 -7.49 13.04 26.32
CA ASP A 47 -8.21 13.20 25.05
C ASP A 47 -7.28 13.23 23.82
N ILE A 48 -6.16 13.94 23.91
CA ILE A 48 -5.16 13.97 22.81
C ILE A 48 -4.54 12.60 22.58
N ILE A 49 -4.27 11.85 23.63
CA ILE A 49 -3.74 10.49 23.59
C ILE A 49 -4.75 9.57 22.91
N ALA A 50 -6.02 9.69 23.26
CA ALA A 50 -7.10 8.91 22.64
C ALA A 50 -7.20 9.20 21.14
N ILE A 51 -7.08 10.47 20.71
CA ILE A 51 -7.07 10.82 19.29
C ILE A 51 -5.88 10.17 18.57
N PHE A 52 -4.68 10.16 19.16
CA PHE A 52 -3.52 9.48 18.58
C PHE A 52 -3.78 8.00 18.41
N ASN A 53 -4.34 7.34 19.40
CA ASN A 53 -4.58 5.90 19.40
C ASN A 53 -5.71 5.49 18.42
N ASN A 54 -6.72 6.36 18.25
CA ASN A 54 -7.88 6.09 17.40
C ASN A 54 -7.69 6.45 15.92
N THR A 55 -6.61 7.15 15.57
CA THR A 55 -6.37 7.62 14.21
C THR A 55 -5.26 6.84 13.49
N HIS A 56 -5.26 5.50 13.59
CA HIS A 56 -4.37 4.72 12.72
C HIS A 56 -5.00 4.42 11.37
N SER A 57 -4.15 4.24 10.35
CA SER A 57 -4.58 3.57 9.15
C SER A 57 -4.69 2.05 9.44
N GLY A 58 -5.61 1.38 8.76
CA GLY A 58 -5.71 -0.08 8.85
C GLY A 58 -4.59 -0.83 8.10
N TYR A 59 -3.64 -0.11 7.50
CA TYR A 59 -2.58 -0.70 6.68
C TYR A 59 -1.55 -1.44 7.53
N PHE A 60 -1.21 -2.65 7.09
CA PHE A 60 -0.39 -3.57 7.89
C PHE A 60 1.04 -3.09 8.18
N ARG A 61 1.55 -2.12 7.41
CA ARG A 61 2.91 -1.55 7.57
C ARG A 61 2.93 -0.19 8.24
N ASP A 62 1.77 0.41 8.48
CA ASP A 62 1.77 1.69 9.16
C ASP A 62 2.13 1.54 10.62
N PRO A 63 3.07 2.34 11.12
CA PRO A 63 3.38 2.39 12.53
C PRO A 63 2.13 2.81 13.32
N LYS A 64 1.72 1.98 14.27
CA LYS A 64 0.45 2.19 14.98
C LYS A 64 0.45 3.42 15.88
N ALA A 65 1.60 3.76 16.47
CA ALA A 65 1.72 4.92 17.36
C ALA A 65 3.13 5.49 17.33
N PRO A 66 3.31 6.81 17.42
CA PRO A 66 4.60 7.41 17.60
C PRO A 66 5.16 7.04 18.98
N ARG A 67 6.48 6.86 19.05
CA ARG A 67 7.18 6.67 20.33
C ARG A 67 7.38 7.97 21.08
N PHE A 68 7.55 9.05 20.36
CA PHE A 68 7.77 10.38 20.89
C PHE A 68 6.54 11.23 20.63
N LEU A 69 5.93 11.75 21.68
CA LEU A 69 4.77 12.61 21.62
C LEU A 69 5.04 13.91 22.39
N PHE A 70 4.92 15.02 21.67
CA PHE A 70 4.99 16.37 22.19
C PHE A 70 3.57 16.91 22.31
N VAL A 71 3.13 17.26 23.50
CA VAL A 71 1.79 17.81 23.75
C VAL A 71 1.91 19.25 24.19
N ASP A 72 1.05 20.15 23.67
CA ASP A 72 1.04 21.54 24.10
C ASP A 72 0.50 21.68 25.54
N GLN A 73 0.87 22.75 26.24
CA GLN A 73 0.50 22.97 27.65
C GLN A 73 -1.01 23.02 27.88
N GLN A 74 -1.80 23.31 26.84
CA GLN A 74 -3.26 23.41 26.92
C GLN A 74 -3.96 22.15 26.41
N GLY A 75 -3.21 21.11 25.99
CA GLY A 75 -3.77 19.85 25.47
C GLY A 75 -4.56 19.94 24.20
N ARG A 76 -4.37 20.98 23.43
CA ARG A 76 -5.09 21.18 22.16
C ARG A 76 -4.44 20.48 20.97
N TRP A 77 -3.12 20.26 21.06
CA TRP A 77 -2.27 19.75 19.99
C TRP A 77 -1.33 18.69 20.51
N GLY A 78 -1.12 17.65 19.73
CA GLY A 78 -0.08 16.67 19.98
C GLY A 78 0.69 16.37 18.70
N LEU A 79 2.02 16.47 18.75
CA LEU A 79 2.92 16.11 17.66
C LEU A 79 3.64 14.83 17.98
N GLY A 80 3.43 13.79 17.22
CA GLY A 80 4.13 12.52 17.32
C GLY A 80 5.20 12.35 16.25
N VAL A 81 6.31 11.76 16.64
CA VAL A 81 7.41 11.35 15.75
C VAL A 81 7.63 9.87 15.93
N GLY A 82 7.74 9.12 14.85
CA GLY A 82 7.98 7.68 14.89
C GLY A 82 8.35 7.13 13.52
N GLY A 83 8.54 5.83 13.48
CA GLY A 83 8.91 5.14 12.26
C GLY A 83 9.41 3.74 12.53
N TYR A 84 10.08 3.19 11.54
CA TYR A 84 10.82 1.94 11.67
C TYR A 84 12.07 1.95 10.80
N VAL A 85 13.09 1.25 11.27
CA VAL A 85 14.23 0.81 10.45
C VAL A 85 14.03 -0.64 10.12
N GLN A 86 14.03 -0.96 8.83
CA GLN A 86 13.92 -2.33 8.31
C GLN A 86 15.12 -2.65 7.43
N THR A 87 15.74 -3.79 7.66
CA THR A 87 16.77 -4.35 6.76
C THR A 87 16.31 -5.71 6.29
N LYS A 88 16.42 -5.96 4.99
CA LYS A 88 16.12 -7.24 4.35
C LYS A 88 17.36 -7.76 3.63
N ALA A 89 17.65 -9.05 3.82
CA ALA A 89 18.56 -9.80 2.98
C ALA A 89 17.71 -10.69 2.05
N GLU A 90 18.00 -10.65 0.76
CA GLU A 90 17.20 -11.27 -0.30
C GLU A 90 18.10 -12.14 -1.17
N TYR A 91 17.66 -13.36 -1.44
CA TYR A 91 18.37 -14.29 -2.33
C TYR A 91 17.43 -14.86 -3.37
N ASP A 92 17.65 -14.50 -4.64
CA ASP A 92 16.94 -15.04 -5.80
C ASP A 92 17.63 -16.30 -6.32
N PHE A 93 16.84 -17.29 -6.76
CA PHE A 93 17.33 -18.54 -7.35
C PHE A 93 16.32 -19.15 -8.34
N GLY A 94 16.84 -19.90 -9.33
CA GLY A 94 16.01 -20.46 -10.40
C GLY A 94 15.34 -19.41 -11.27
N GLY A 95 15.97 -18.24 -11.41
CA GLY A 95 15.50 -17.02 -12.03
C GLY A 95 15.66 -15.84 -11.09
N ILE A 96 15.76 -14.63 -11.64
CA ILE A 96 15.93 -13.40 -10.86
C ILE A 96 14.79 -12.41 -11.13
N VAL A 97 14.46 -11.62 -10.10
CA VAL A 97 13.64 -10.42 -10.22
C VAL A 97 14.56 -9.22 -10.06
N ASP A 98 14.76 -8.46 -11.14
CA ASP A 98 15.71 -7.33 -11.12
C ASP A 98 15.14 -6.10 -10.38
N ASN A 99 14.70 -6.34 -9.15
CA ASN A 99 14.17 -5.34 -8.24
C ASN A 99 14.26 -5.86 -6.80
N VAL A 100 14.26 -4.95 -5.81
CA VAL A 100 14.04 -5.26 -4.39
C VAL A 100 12.58 -5.65 -4.10
N ASP A 101 11.64 -5.22 -4.93
CA ASP A 101 10.25 -5.65 -4.90
C ASP A 101 10.08 -6.91 -5.74
N PHE A 102 9.40 -7.93 -5.20
CA PHE A 102 9.16 -9.15 -5.94
C PHE A 102 7.89 -9.02 -6.78
N LEU A 103 8.03 -8.47 -7.99
CA LEU A 103 6.94 -8.33 -8.95
C LEU A 103 7.14 -9.29 -10.13
N PRO A 104 6.19 -10.18 -10.43
CA PRO A 104 6.27 -11.09 -11.58
C PRO A 104 6.57 -10.40 -12.92
N SER A 105 6.08 -9.17 -13.12
CA SER A 105 6.35 -8.37 -14.32
C SER A 105 7.84 -8.05 -14.52
N TYR A 106 8.65 -8.07 -13.48
CA TYR A 106 10.11 -7.88 -13.52
C TYR A 106 10.90 -9.17 -13.61
N ILE A 107 10.25 -10.34 -13.60
CA ILE A 107 10.94 -11.61 -13.87
C ILE A 107 11.54 -11.54 -15.27
N SER A 108 12.83 -11.80 -15.33
CA SER A 108 13.62 -11.72 -16.55
C SER A 108 13.17 -12.72 -17.60
N THR A 109 13.09 -12.30 -18.87
CA THR A 109 12.62 -13.13 -19.99
C THR A 109 13.75 -13.63 -20.91
N GLY A 110 15.01 -13.50 -20.50
CA GLY A 110 16.18 -13.91 -21.30
C GLY A 110 17.12 -14.84 -20.53
N ASN A 111 18.20 -15.29 -21.20
CA ASN A 111 19.30 -16.03 -20.57
C ASN A 111 20.07 -15.09 -19.64
N GLN A 112 19.68 -15.05 -18.39
CA GLN A 112 20.32 -14.23 -17.34
C GLN A 112 20.82 -15.11 -16.20
N ALA A 113 21.55 -14.49 -15.24
CA ALA A 113 22.00 -15.15 -14.04
C ALA A 113 20.83 -15.86 -13.36
N SER A 114 21.07 -17.07 -12.88
CA SER A 114 20.04 -17.90 -12.23
C SER A 114 19.89 -17.59 -10.72
N SER A 115 20.78 -16.76 -10.16
CA SER A 115 20.76 -16.41 -8.74
C SER A 115 21.34 -15.03 -8.49
N ARG A 116 20.85 -14.34 -7.43
CA ARG A 116 21.33 -13.03 -7.00
C ARG A 116 21.12 -12.84 -5.50
N TYR A 117 22.16 -12.35 -4.84
CA TYR A 117 22.06 -11.84 -3.47
C TYR A 117 22.00 -10.32 -3.47
N GLN A 118 21.14 -9.75 -2.61
CA GLN A 118 21.07 -8.32 -2.35
C GLN A 118 20.63 -8.04 -0.92
N MET A 119 20.89 -6.83 -0.45
CA MET A 119 20.34 -6.31 0.81
C MET A 119 19.67 -4.97 0.55
N ASP A 120 18.58 -4.70 1.26
CA ASP A 120 17.85 -3.44 1.18
C ASP A 120 17.48 -2.92 2.58
N ALA A 121 17.59 -1.62 2.76
CA ALA A 121 17.11 -0.90 3.94
C ALA A 121 16.26 0.32 3.56
N THR A 122 16.01 0.53 2.26
CA THR A 122 15.30 1.71 1.73
C THR A 122 13.82 1.74 2.08
N THR A 123 13.26 0.61 2.50
CA THR A 123 11.89 0.48 2.98
C THR A 123 11.68 1.03 4.40
N SER A 124 12.74 1.39 5.11
CA SER A 124 12.64 2.10 6.39
C SER A 124 11.81 3.37 6.24
N LEU A 125 11.02 3.70 7.26
CA LEU A 125 10.03 4.78 7.21
C LEU A 125 10.18 5.71 8.42
N LEU A 126 10.05 7.00 8.16
CA LEU A 126 9.92 8.05 9.17
C LEU A 126 8.60 8.78 8.97
N PHE A 127 7.88 9.06 10.07
CA PHE A 127 6.66 9.85 10.01
C PHE A 127 6.57 10.94 11.09
N LEU A 128 5.79 11.96 10.76
CA LEU A 128 5.30 12.98 11.68
C LEU A 128 3.78 12.93 11.67
N LYS A 129 3.17 12.95 12.85
CA LYS A 129 1.71 12.93 13.03
C LYS A 129 1.30 14.01 14.01
N LEU A 130 0.63 15.04 13.51
CA LEU A 130 0.03 16.09 14.32
C LEU A 130 -1.45 15.76 14.50
N VAL A 131 -1.93 15.76 15.72
CA VAL A 131 -3.36 15.65 16.04
C VAL A 131 -3.82 16.81 16.89
N GLY A 132 -5.10 17.10 16.84
CA GLY A 132 -5.68 18.15 17.66
C GLY A 132 -7.20 18.14 17.57
N ARG A 133 -7.81 19.02 18.37
CA ARG A 133 -9.26 19.26 18.35
C ARG A 133 -9.54 20.71 17.99
N SER A 134 -10.35 20.90 16.97
CA SER A 134 -10.81 22.21 16.50
C SER A 134 -12.28 22.39 16.80
N PRO A 135 -12.73 23.58 17.30
CA PRO A 135 -14.16 23.86 17.46
C PRO A 135 -14.95 23.77 16.15
N MET A 136 -14.31 24.04 15.02
CA MET A 136 -14.94 24.07 13.70
C MET A 136 -14.96 22.70 13.02
N PHE A 137 -13.88 21.92 13.11
CA PHE A 137 -13.69 20.68 12.34
C PHE A 137 -13.74 19.40 13.19
N GLY A 138 -13.85 19.56 14.52
CA GLY A 138 -13.72 18.43 15.45
C GLY A 138 -12.28 17.93 15.53
N ASP A 139 -12.11 16.64 15.76
CA ASP A 139 -10.80 16.02 15.82
C ASP A 139 -10.17 15.97 14.42
N PHE A 140 -8.88 16.36 14.33
CA PHE A 140 -8.15 16.36 13.08
C PHE A 140 -6.78 15.69 13.22
N THR A 141 -6.27 15.19 12.10
CA THR A 141 -4.94 14.60 11.98
C THR A 141 -4.25 15.20 10.75
N VAL A 142 -2.99 15.63 10.91
CA VAL A 142 -2.09 15.90 9.79
C VAL A 142 -0.96 14.87 9.86
N TYR A 143 -0.76 14.13 8.78
CA TYR A 143 0.20 13.04 8.71
C TYR A 143 1.12 13.20 7.53
N THR A 144 2.43 13.06 7.76
CA THR A 144 3.41 12.97 6.69
C THR A 144 4.40 11.85 6.99
N ALA A 145 4.70 11.06 5.97
CA ALA A 145 5.65 9.96 6.06
C ALA A 145 6.50 9.88 4.80
N GLY A 146 7.70 9.37 4.94
CA GLY A 146 8.59 9.10 3.82
C GLY A 146 9.48 7.89 4.05
N THR A 147 9.95 7.32 2.95
CA THR A 147 10.90 6.21 2.87
C THR A 147 12.13 6.64 2.06
N TRP A 148 13.18 5.81 2.04
CA TRP A 148 14.37 6.07 1.21
C TRP A 148 14.31 5.38 -0.15
N ARG A 149 13.10 5.21 -0.72
CA ARG A 149 12.85 4.57 -2.01
C ARG A 149 12.83 5.53 -3.21
N GLY A 150 13.36 6.74 -3.06
CA GLY A 150 13.59 7.66 -4.17
C GLY A 150 14.77 7.22 -5.04
N ALA A 151 14.93 7.83 -6.21
CA ALA A 151 16.05 7.56 -7.10
C ALA A 151 17.38 7.79 -6.38
N GLY A 152 18.30 6.80 -6.42
CA GLY A 152 19.57 6.89 -5.69
C GLY A 152 19.41 6.87 -4.16
N ASN A 153 18.39 6.18 -3.65
CA ASN A 153 18.08 6.06 -2.22
C ASN A 153 17.75 7.40 -1.54
N THR A 154 17.21 8.36 -2.29
CA THR A 154 16.76 9.64 -1.71
C THR A 154 15.45 9.46 -0.96
N PHE A 155 15.17 10.40 -0.05
CA PHE A 155 13.92 10.41 0.70
C PHE A 155 12.74 10.64 -0.25
N LYS A 156 11.75 9.76 -0.22
CA LYS A 156 10.57 9.77 -1.09
C LYS A 156 9.31 9.90 -0.24
N LEU A 157 8.44 10.84 -0.63
CA LEU A 157 7.14 10.98 0.00
C LEU A 157 6.34 9.68 -0.08
N HIS A 158 5.87 9.22 1.07
CA HIS A 158 5.02 8.03 1.21
C HIS A 158 3.57 8.43 1.47
N ASN A 159 3.33 9.37 2.39
CA ASN A 159 2.02 9.96 2.67
C ASN A 159 2.20 11.44 3.04
N ALA A 160 1.23 12.28 2.69
CA ALA A 160 1.10 13.65 3.16
C ALA A 160 -0.37 14.07 3.06
N TYR A 161 -1.11 13.94 4.15
CA TYR A 161 -2.54 14.23 4.16
C TYR A 161 -2.99 14.88 5.47
N MET A 162 -4.14 15.52 5.39
CA MET A 162 -4.92 15.95 6.54
C MET A 162 -6.26 15.22 6.55
N LYS A 163 -6.68 14.79 7.74
CA LYS A 163 -7.96 14.15 7.98
C LYS A 163 -8.71 14.91 9.06
N PHE A 164 -9.96 15.25 8.81
CA PHE A 164 -10.85 15.88 9.76
C PHE A 164 -12.26 15.32 9.57
N LYS A 165 -12.81 14.82 10.66
CA LYS A 165 -14.15 14.18 10.72
C LYS A 165 -14.30 13.13 9.60
N TYR A 166 -14.96 13.47 8.49
CA TYR A 166 -15.29 12.58 7.37
C TYR A 166 -14.41 12.80 6.14
N MET A 167 -13.58 13.85 6.13
CA MET A 167 -12.79 14.26 4.98
C MET A 167 -11.32 13.89 5.14
N THR A 168 -10.71 13.42 4.06
CA THR A 168 -9.25 13.25 3.93
C THR A 168 -8.79 13.98 2.68
N ILE A 169 -7.84 14.90 2.82
CA ILE A 169 -7.29 15.69 1.70
C ILE A 169 -5.78 15.54 1.71
N GLY A 170 -5.19 15.25 0.56
CA GLY A 170 -3.74 15.16 0.37
C GLY A 170 -3.30 13.87 -0.30
N TYR A 171 -2.00 13.57 -0.26
CA TYR A 171 -1.39 12.40 -0.88
C TYR A 171 -1.51 11.18 0.05
N ASN A 172 -2.32 10.23 -0.34
CA ASN A 172 -2.60 9.02 0.44
C ASN A 172 -2.94 7.85 -0.49
N THR A 173 -3.13 6.66 0.08
CA THR A 173 -3.65 5.50 -0.63
C THR A 173 -5.00 5.83 -1.26
N GLY A 174 -5.18 5.40 -2.51
CA GLY A 174 -6.40 5.65 -3.26
C GLY A 174 -7.64 4.99 -2.65
N ASN A 175 -8.77 5.67 -2.75
CA ASN A 175 -10.01 5.24 -2.09
C ASN A 175 -10.68 4.01 -2.75
N PHE A 176 -10.17 3.54 -3.89
CA PHE A 176 -10.57 2.26 -4.50
C PHE A 176 -9.92 1.06 -3.80
N MET A 177 -8.75 1.22 -3.18
CA MET A 177 -8.04 0.17 -2.46
C MET A 177 -8.66 -0.10 -1.06
N ASP A 178 -8.59 -1.37 -0.63
CA ASP A 178 -8.88 -1.79 0.74
C ASP A 178 -7.59 -2.26 1.43
N GLU A 179 -6.95 -1.38 2.17
CA GLU A 179 -5.69 -1.66 2.86
C GLU A 179 -5.82 -2.74 3.94
N ALA A 180 -6.98 -2.84 4.59
CA ALA A 180 -7.19 -3.76 5.71
C ALA A 180 -7.26 -5.23 5.26
N ALA A 181 -7.68 -5.48 4.01
CA ALA A 181 -7.78 -6.83 3.46
C ALA A 181 -6.46 -7.37 2.88
N VAL A 182 -5.37 -6.58 2.85
CA VAL A 182 -4.10 -6.98 2.26
C VAL A 182 -3.40 -8.04 3.12
N PRO A 183 -2.96 -9.19 2.54
CA PRO A 183 -2.14 -10.17 3.23
C PRO A 183 -0.80 -9.58 3.70
N PHE A 184 -0.34 -10.03 4.87
CA PHE A 184 0.98 -9.64 5.37
C PHE A 184 2.09 -10.30 4.56
N THR A 185 3.11 -9.53 4.15
CA THR A 185 4.32 -9.99 3.46
C THR A 185 5.54 -9.21 3.97
N LEU A 186 6.71 -9.84 3.98
CA LEU A 186 7.99 -9.13 4.16
C LEU A 186 8.43 -8.45 2.87
N ASP A 187 8.05 -9.01 1.72
CA ASP A 187 8.17 -8.32 0.44
C ASP A 187 7.39 -7.01 0.47
N TYR A 188 8.06 -5.90 0.11
CA TYR A 188 7.46 -4.57 0.19
C TYR A 188 6.34 -4.37 -0.82
N ALA A 189 6.45 -4.98 -1.99
CA ALA A 189 5.41 -4.91 -3.01
C ALA A 189 4.12 -5.60 -2.58
N GLY A 190 4.23 -6.82 -2.01
CA GLY A 190 3.08 -7.66 -1.68
C GLY A 190 2.45 -8.34 -2.90
N PRO A 191 1.20 -8.84 -2.79
CA PRO A 191 0.55 -9.64 -3.83
C PRO A 191 0.47 -8.94 -5.19
N CYS A 192 0.81 -9.64 -6.27
CA CYS A 192 0.87 -9.09 -7.62
C CYS A 192 -0.48 -8.57 -8.15
N GLY A 193 -1.59 -9.27 -7.85
CA GLY A 193 -2.94 -8.89 -8.27
C GLY A 193 -3.64 -7.91 -7.32
N MET A 194 -2.93 -7.40 -6.33
CA MET A 194 -3.44 -6.39 -5.41
C MET A 194 -3.66 -5.06 -6.14
N VAL A 195 -4.77 -4.39 -5.87
CA VAL A 195 -4.92 -2.97 -6.19
C VAL A 195 -4.12 -2.19 -5.17
N PHE A 196 -3.13 -1.42 -5.64
CA PHE A 196 -2.28 -0.59 -4.79
C PHE A 196 -1.77 0.63 -5.54
N TYR A 197 -2.19 1.81 -5.11
CA TYR A 197 -1.70 3.07 -5.63
C TYR A 197 -1.85 4.17 -4.59
N ARG A 198 -1.06 5.23 -4.72
CA ARG A 198 -1.19 6.47 -3.94
C ARG A 198 -1.37 7.64 -4.86
N THR A 199 -2.23 8.57 -4.44
CA THR A 199 -2.54 9.75 -5.23
C THR A 199 -2.92 10.93 -4.35
N VAL A 200 -2.87 12.14 -4.89
CA VAL A 200 -3.48 13.31 -4.25
C VAL A 200 -4.97 13.21 -4.43
N GLN A 201 -5.72 13.32 -3.34
CA GLN A 201 -7.16 13.14 -3.34
C GLN A 201 -7.88 14.07 -2.36
N ALA A 202 -9.16 14.27 -2.62
CA ALA A 202 -10.14 14.73 -1.65
C ALA A 202 -11.18 13.62 -1.50
N ALA A 203 -11.18 12.95 -0.35
CA ALA A 203 -12.06 11.82 -0.04
C ALA A 203 -13.04 12.18 1.06
N PHE A 204 -14.28 11.72 0.91
CA PHE A 204 -15.33 11.80 1.92
C PHE A 204 -15.75 10.38 2.30
N ASN A 205 -15.51 9.99 3.56
CA ASN A 205 -15.79 8.66 4.08
C ASN A 205 -16.67 8.78 5.33
N TYR A 206 -17.81 8.11 5.33
CA TYR A 206 -18.79 8.15 6.41
C TYR A 206 -19.08 6.74 6.93
N GLY A 207 -19.01 6.57 8.24
CA GLY A 207 -19.38 5.33 8.93
C GLY A 207 -20.67 5.52 9.73
N PHE A 208 -21.57 4.55 9.64
CA PHE A 208 -22.78 4.44 10.43
C PHE A 208 -22.53 3.57 11.66
N ASP A 209 -23.24 3.81 12.74
CA ASP A 209 -23.04 3.10 14.02
C ASP A 209 -23.35 1.59 13.93
N TRP A 210 -24.12 1.15 12.91
CA TRP A 210 -24.49 -0.25 12.70
C TRP A 210 -23.51 -1.05 11.83
N GLY A 211 -22.30 -0.51 11.59
CA GLY A 211 -21.21 -1.20 10.91
C GLY A 211 -21.11 -0.94 9.40
N LEU A 212 -22.07 -0.25 8.77
CA LEU A 212 -21.94 0.17 7.37
C LEU A 212 -21.04 1.41 7.28
N SER A 213 -20.17 1.44 6.28
CA SER A 213 -19.47 2.66 5.87
C SER A 213 -19.49 2.82 4.37
N MET A 214 -19.43 4.05 3.91
CA MET A 214 -19.37 4.41 2.50
C MET A 214 -18.37 5.53 2.26
N GLY A 215 -17.85 5.60 1.05
CA GLY A 215 -16.94 6.68 0.68
C GLY A 215 -16.97 6.98 -0.81
N ILE A 216 -16.58 8.21 -1.11
CA ILE A 216 -16.33 8.72 -2.45
C ILE A 216 -15.07 9.58 -2.41
N ALA A 217 -14.29 9.57 -3.48
CA ALA A 217 -13.16 10.49 -3.61
C ALA A 217 -13.05 11.07 -5.01
N PHE A 218 -12.32 12.19 -5.08
CA PHE A 218 -11.86 12.81 -6.32
C PHE A 218 -10.33 12.74 -6.29
N GLU A 219 -9.75 11.96 -7.20
CA GLU A 219 -8.34 11.61 -7.20
C GLU A 219 -7.64 12.13 -8.45
N VAL A 220 -6.40 12.58 -8.29
CA VAL A 220 -5.57 12.98 -9.44
C VAL A 220 -5.30 11.72 -10.28
N PRO A 221 -5.64 11.74 -11.58
CA PRO A 221 -5.45 10.59 -12.46
C PRO A 221 -3.95 10.39 -12.78
N ASP A 222 -3.48 9.14 -12.64
CA ASP A 222 -2.20 8.68 -13.17
C ASP A 222 -2.49 7.55 -14.17
N VAL A 223 -2.39 7.86 -15.48
CA VAL A 223 -2.69 6.91 -16.57
C VAL A 223 -1.39 6.43 -17.17
N LYS A 224 -1.20 5.12 -17.17
CA LYS A 224 -0.06 4.45 -17.81
C LYS A 224 -0.54 3.75 -19.08
N GLY A 225 -0.23 4.33 -20.21
CA GLY A 225 -0.55 3.77 -21.52
C GLY A 225 0.67 3.63 -22.41
N THR A 226 0.54 2.85 -23.45
CA THR A 226 1.53 2.75 -24.53
C THR A 226 1.10 3.67 -25.68
N SER A 227 2.04 4.42 -26.24
CA SER A 227 1.83 5.29 -27.41
C SER A 227 2.53 4.69 -28.63
N ASN A 228 2.10 5.12 -29.84
CA ASN A 228 2.78 4.88 -31.10
C ASN A 228 2.90 6.19 -31.92
N ASP A 229 3.35 6.09 -33.17
CA ASP A 229 3.52 7.27 -34.04
C ASP A 229 2.19 7.92 -34.46
N PHE A 230 1.06 7.25 -34.26
CA PHE A 230 -0.25 7.69 -34.73
C PHE A 230 -1.22 8.09 -33.60
N ALA A 231 -0.97 7.62 -32.38
CA ALA A 231 -1.78 7.91 -31.21
C ALA A 231 -0.93 7.98 -29.93
N LYS A 232 -1.17 9.00 -29.10
CA LYS A 232 -0.40 9.26 -27.88
C LYS A 232 -1.34 9.42 -26.68
N VAL A 233 -0.92 8.94 -25.52
CA VAL A 233 -1.62 9.22 -24.25
C VAL A 233 -1.64 10.71 -24.00
N GLY A 234 -2.83 11.27 -23.87
CA GLY A 234 -3.07 12.69 -23.66
C GLY A 234 -3.09 13.11 -22.19
N LYS A 235 -3.31 14.40 -21.96
CA LYS A 235 -3.54 14.93 -20.61
C LYS A 235 -4.96 14.60 -20.16
N GLN A 236 -5.09 14.05 -18.93
CA GLN A 236 -6.37 13.68 -18.37
C GLN A 236 -7.17 14.93 -17.97
N ARG A 237 -8.49 14.92 -18.17
CA ARG A 237 -9.37 16.09 -18.03
C ARG A 237 -10.28 16.02 -16.81
N MET A 238 -10.50 14.80 -16.28
CA MET A 238 -11.38 14.56 -15.13
C MET A 238 -10.62 13.80 -14.03
N PRO A 239 -10.96 13.99 -12.76
CA PRO A 239 -10.43 13.17 -11.69
C PRO A 239 -10.91 11.72 -11.84
N ASN A 240 -10.16 10.76 -11.26
CA ASN A 240 -10.71 9.45 -10.97
C ASN A 240 -11.75 9.58 -9.86
N ILE A 241 -12.83 8.82 -9.94
CA ILE A 241 -13.94 8.86 -8.97
C ILE A 241 -14.16 7.45 -8.42
N PRO A 242 -13.41 7.01 -7.39
CA PRO A 242 -13.71 5.80 -6.66
C PRO A 242 -14.85 6.02 -5.67
N ILE A 243 -15.67 4.97 -5.51
CA ILE A 243 -16.72 4.84 -4.50
C ILE A 243 -16.63 3.49 -3.81
N PHE A 244 -17.07 3.39 -2.57
CA PHE A 244 -17.19 2.10 -1.91
C PHE A 244 -18.35 2.02 -0.92
N LEU A 245 -18.76 0.77 -0.65
CA LEU A 245 -19.57 0.37 0.48
C LEU A 245 -18.84 -0.72 1.24
N ARG A 246 -18.76 -0.61 2.55
CA ARG A 246 -18.11 -1.57 3.43
C ARG A 246 -19.04 -1.88 4.61
N TYR A 247 -19.15 -3.15 4.95
CA TYR A 247 -19.86 -3.61 6.12
C TYR A 247 -18.91 -4.34 7.06
N ASP A 248 -18.81 -3.84 8.29
CA ASP A 248 -17.97 -4.38 9.36
C ASP A 248 -18.85 -5.16 10.34
N TRP A 249 -18.37 -6.34 10.78
CA TRP A 249 -19.03 -7.15 11.79
C TRP A 249 -18.05 -7.85 12.72
N GLY A 250 -18.51 -8.17 13.93
CA GLY A 250 -17.74 -8.92 14.93
C GLY A 250 -16.39 -8.29 15.24
N ASN A 251 -15.40 -9.13 15.51
CA ASN A 251 -14.06 -8.69 15.86
C ASN A 251 -13.19 -8.51 14.59
N ASN A 252 -13.24 -7.30 14.02
CA ASN A 252 -12.37 -6.91 12.91
C ASN A 252 -12.57 -7.70 11.60
N SER A 253 -13.83 -8.05 11.29
CA SER A 253 -14.21 -8.68 10.01
C SER A 253 -14.97 -7.68 9.14
N HIS A 254 -14.77 -7.72 7.83
CA HIS A 254 -15.53 -6.90 6.89
C HIS A 254 -15.61 -7.49 5.49
N ILE A 255 -16.59 -7.00 4.76
CA ILE A 255 -16.67 -7.09 3.31
C ILE A 255 -16.78 -5.69 2.73
N ARG A 256 -16.10 -5.43 1.62
CA ARG A 256 -16.15 -4.15 0.92
C ARG A 256 -16.35 -4.37 -0.57
N LEU A 257 -17.26 -3.59 -1.15
CA LEU A 257 -17.50 -3.48 -2.58
C LEU A 257 -17.07 -2.09 -3.02
N SER A 258 -16.27 -2.00 -4.07
CA SER A 258 -15.77 -0.71 -4.58
C SER A 258 -15.95 -0.63 -6.09
N GLY A 259 -16.18 0.58 -6.59
CA GLY A 259 -16.19 0.92 -8.01
C GLY A 259 -15.30 2.12 -8.28
N ILE A 260 -14.76 2.25 -9.49
CA ILE A 260 -14.02 3.42 -9.93
C ILE A 260 -14.41 3.79 -11.36
N LEU A 261 -14.58 5.08 -11.60
CA LEU A 261 -14.70 5.68 -12.94
C LEU A 261 -13.48 6.52 -13.23
N ARG A 262 -12.95 6.41 -14.45
CA ARG A 262 -11.78 7.16 -14.91
C ARG A 262 -12.03 7.71 -16.32
N ASP A 263 -11.48 8.87 -16.63
CA ASP A 263 -11.43 9.41 -17.99
C ASP A 263 -10.03 9.21 -18.56
N LEU A 264 -9.93 8.48 -19.69
CA LEU A 264 -8.67 8.22 -20.36
C LEU A 264 -8.63 9.01 -21.68
N SER A 265 -7.85 10.08 -21.68
CA SER A 265 -7.69 10.94 -22.87
C SER A 265 -6.48 10.52 -23.70
N TYR A 266 -6.60 10.60 -25.01
CA TYR A 266 -5.51 10.37 -25.96
C TYR A 266 -5.63 11.29 -27.19
N ASP A 267 -4.51 11.58 -27.81
CA ASP A 267 -4.38 12.38 -29.01
C ASP A 267 -4.29 11.47 -30.24
N ASP A 268 -5.20 11.64 -31.21
CA ASP A 268 -5.15 11.07 -32.55
C ASP A 268 -4.28 11.99 -33.40
N LEU A 269 -3.03 11.58 -33.65
CA LEU A 269 -2.04 12.41 -34.34
C LEU A 269 -2.27 12.51 -35.86
N ILE A 270 -3.07 11.61 -36.44
CA ILE A 270 -3.42 11.66 -37.87
C ILE A 270 -4.48 12.76 -38.10
N ASN A 271 -5.52 12.78 -37.26
CA ASN A 271 -6.64 13.70 -37.42
C ASN A 271 -6.45 14.98 -36.59
N ASN A 272 -5.36 15.11 -35.84
CA ASN A 272 -5.08 16.20 -34.91
C ASN A 272 -6.26 16.45 -33.95
N ASP A 273 -6.80 15.39 -33.37
CA ASP A 273 -7.99 15.37 -32.52
C ASP A 273 -7.70 14.73 -31.18
N ASN A 274 -8.28 15.27 -30.11
CA ASN A 274 -8.16 14.72 -28.77
C ASN A 274 -9.43 13.94 -28.40
N LYS A 275 -9.28 12.66 -28.08
CA LYS A 275 -10.36 11.72 -27.78
C LYS A 275 -10.35 11.26 -26.32
N GLN A 276 -11.51 10.85 -25.84
CA GLN A 276 -11.72 10.38 -24.48
C GLN A 276 -12.36 8.98 -24.50
N LYS A 277 -12.05 8.20 -23.46
CA LYS A 277 -12.68 6.91 -23.17
C LYS A 277 -13.00 6.83 -21.69
N LEU A 278 -14.23 6.49 -21.36
CA LEU A 278 -14.65 6.21 -20.00
C LEU A 278 -14.17 4.81 -19.61
N ALA A 279 -13.25 4.75 -18.65
CA ALA A 279 -12.74 3.55 -18.03
C ALA A 279 -13.49 3.25 -16.74
N TRP A 280 -13.55 1.99 -16.36
CA TRP A 280 -14.24 1.53 -15.17
C TRP A 280 -13.52 0.38 -14.48
N GLY A 281 -13.71 0.26 -13.17
CA GLY A 281 -13.27 -0.89 -12.40
C GLY A 281 -14.28 -1.23 -11.31
N ALA A 282 -14.31 -2.51 -10.97
CA ALA A 282 -15.08 -3.06 -9.86
C ALA A 282 -14.19 -3.94 -8.99
N GLN A 283 -14.43 -3.91 -7.67
CA GLN A 283 -13.63 -4.67 -6.69
C GLN A 283 -14.53 -5.19 -5.59
N ALA A 284 -14.25 -6.42 -5.15
CA ALA A 284 -14.76 -7.00 -3.92
C ALA A 284 -13.59 -7.44 -3.05
N THR A 285 -13.60 -7.07 -1.77
CA THR A 285 -12.58 -7.43 -0.79
C THR A 285 -13.20 -7.95 0.50
N THR A 286 -12.43 -8.73 1.25
CA THR A 286 -12.86 -9.21 2.56
C THR A 286 -11.68 -9.45 3.51
N LEU A 287 -11.92 -9.19 4.77
CA LEU A 287 -11.12 -9.66 5.90
C LEU A 287 -12.08 -10.39 6.85
N MET A 288 -11.81 -11.64 7.16
CA MET A 288 -12.55 -12.44 8.12
C MET A 288 -11.62 -12.88 9.24
N THR A 289 -12.01 -12.65 10.49
CA THR A 289 -11.22 -12.98 11.68
C THR A 289 -11.97 -14.00 12.55
N PHE A 290 -11.31 -15.13 12.80
CA PHE A 290 -11.81 -16.24 13.63
C PHE A 290 -10.75 -16.59 14.68
N GLY A 291 -10.81 -15.97 15.85
CA GLY A 291 -9.76 -16.13 16.86
C GLY A 291 -8.38 -15.69 16.34
N GLY A 292 -7.42 -16.61 16.30
CA GLY A 292 -6.07 -16.34 15.77
C GLY A 292 -5.97 -16.38 14.23
N LEU A 293 -7.01 -16.86 13.52
CA LEU A 293 -7.03 -17.00 12.07
C LEU A 293 -7.62 -15.76 11.41
N GLN A 294 -6.93 -15.24 10.39
CA GLN A 294 -7.43 -14.21 9.48
C GLN A 294 -7.43 -14.75 8.05
N ILE A 295 -8.53 -14.56 7.34
CA ILE A 295 -8.68 -14.86 5.91
C ILE A 295 -8.86 -13.54 5.19
N LYS A 296 -8.07 -13.30 4.14
CA LYS A 296 -8.03 -12.06 3.37
C LYS A 296 -8.20 -12.36 1.89
N GLY A 297 -9.00 -11.57 1.20
CA GLY A 297 -9.24 -11.77 -0.22
C GLY A 297 -9.61 -10.51 -0.96
N GLN A 298 -9.25 -10.48 -2.24
CA GLN A 298 -9.62 -9.44 -3.20
C GLN A 298 -9.88 -10.08 -4.57
N TYR A 299 -10.88 -9.58 -5.26
CA TYR A 299 -11.04 -9.72 -6.70
C TYR A 299 -11.35 -8.36 -7.31
N SER A 300 -10.61 -7.98 -8.35
CA SER A 300 -10.78 -6.71 -9.05
C SER A 300 -10.74 -6.93 -10.55
N ILE A 301 -11.60 -6.25 -11.30
CA ILE A 301 -11.68 -6.32 -12.75
C ILE A 301 -12.10 -4.96 -13.32
N GLY A 302 -11.60 -4.62 -14.50
CA GLY A 302 -12.03 -3.41 -15.22
C GLY A 302 -11.25 -3.13 -16.48
N GLU A 303 -11.73 -2.15 -17.23
CA GLU A 303 -11.06 -1.63 -18.43
C GLU A 303 -10.37 -0.31 -18.12
N GLY A 304 -9.08 -0.20 -18.50
CA GLY A 304 -8.30 1.02 -18.27
C GLY A 304 -7.90 1.23 -16.81
N ILE A 305 -7.71 0.16 -16.03
CA ILE A 305 -7.30 0.19 -14.63
C ILE A 305 -5.98 -0.54 -14.36
N GLY A 306 -5.20 -0.87 -15.39
CA GLY A 306 -3.94 -1.61 -15.25
C GLY A 306 -2.95 -0.93 -14.32
N SER A 307 -2.84 0.40 -14.38
CA SER A 307 -1.98 1.20 -13.50
C SER A 307 -2.34 1.13 -12.01
N LEU A 308 -3.53 0.66 -11.68
CA LEU A 308 -3.98 0.50 -10.29
C LEU A 308 -3.56 -0.84 -9.68
N PHE A 309 -3.17 -1.82 -10.51
CA PHE A 309 -2.68 -3.12 -10.02
C PHE A 309 -1.18 -3.05 -9.75
N ASN A 310 -0.78 -3.62 -8.64
CA ASN A 310 0.58 -3.61 -8.12
C ASN A 310 1.61 -4.10 -9.15
N ASP A 311 1.42 -5.28 -9.73
CA ASP A 311 2.38 -5.90 -10.66
C ASP A 311 2.52 -5.15 -12.00
N ILE A 312 1.43 -4.60 -12.51
CA ILE A 312 1.39 -4.00 -13.85
C ILE A 312 1.25 -2.48 -13.85
N SER A 313 1.46 -1.84 -12.69
CA SER A 313 1.32 -0.38 -12.53
C SER A 313 2.17 0.44 -13.51
N ASN A 314 3.30 -0.09 -13.95
CA ASN A 314 4.22 0.55 -14.89
C ASN A 314 4.31 -0.13 -16.27
N VAL A 315 3.49 -1.14 -16.54
CA VAL A 315 3.52 -1.89 -17.82
C VAL A 315 2.90 -1.10 -18.98
N GLY A 316 2.09 -0.08 -18.70
CA GLY A 316 1.54 0.80 -19.73
C GLY A 316 0.32 0.21 -20.45
N VAL A 317 -0.58 -0.46 -19.73
CA VAL A 317 -1.72 -1.21 -20.29
C VAL A 317 -3.09 -0.61 -19.98
N ASP A 318 -3.18 0.59 -19.38
CA ASP A 318 -4.47 1.27 -19.21
C ASP A 318 -5.13 1.52 -20.56
N ILE A 319 -4.35 2.07 -21.49
CA ILE A 319 -4.77 2.39 -22.85
C ILE A 319 -3.60 2.12 -23.81
N VAL A 320 -3.87 1.45 -24.91
CA VAL A 320 -2.86 1.01 -25.90
C VAL A 320 -3.34 1.26 -27.32
N PRO A 321 -2.45 1.39 -28.32
CA PRO A 321 -2.85 1.45 -29.72
C PRO A 321 -3.65 0.22 -30.13
N ASN A 322 -4.70 0.42 -30.89
CA ASN A 322 -5.51 -0.67 -31.45
C ASN A 322 -4.80 -1.24 -32.68
N PRO A 323 -4.37 -2.53 -32.70
CA PRO A 323 -3.69 -3.10 -33.84
C PRO A 323 -4.50 -3.06 -35.17
N ALA A 324 -5.82 -3.13 -35.06
CA ALA A 324 -6.72 -3.05 -36.22
C ALA A 324 -6.91 -1.60 -36.73
N ASN A 325 -6.58 -0.58 -35.94
CA ASN A 325 -6.71 0.83 -36.30
C ASN A 325 -5.70 1.68 -35.50
N PRO A 326 -4.44 1.81 -35.98
CA PRO A 326 -3.31 2.32 -35.19
C PRO A 326 -3.45 3.75 -34.68
N ASN A 327 -4.27 4.60 -35.30
CA ASN A 327 -4.56 5.96 -34.80
C ASN A 327 -5.65 6.02 -33.71
N ARG A 328 -6.23 4.87 -33.36
CA ARG A 328 -7.18 4.75 -32.25
C ARG A 328 -6.56 3.98 -31.11
N MET A 329 -6.81 4.45 -29.92
CA MET A 329 -6.44 3.71 -28.73
C MET A 329 -7.62 2.86 -28.20
N MET A 330 -7.31 1.77 -27.53
CA MET A 330 -8.26 0.92 -26.83
C MET A 330 -7.83 0.68 -25.39
N MET A 331 -8.79 0.54 -24.50
CA MET A 331 -8.55 0.16 -23.11
C MET A 331 -8.37 -1.36 -23.03
N MET A 332 -7.43 -1.79 -22.18
CA MET A 332 -7.23 -3.21 -21.91
C MET A 332 -8.10 -3.65 -20.73
N LEU A 333 -8.76 -4.81 -20.89
CA LEU A 333 -9.41 -5.47 -19.77
C LEU A 333 -8.33 -6.13 -18.91
N THR A 334 -8.30 -5.76 -17.64
CA THR A 334 -7.36 -6.28 -16.64
C THR A 334 -8.12 -6.84 -15.45
N ASP A 335 -7.62 -7.92 -14.88
CA ASP A 335 -8.13 -8.49 -13.64
C ASP A 335 -6.98 -8.90 -12.71
N GLY A 336 -7.23 -8.78 -11.41
CA GLY A 336 -6.27 -9.17 -10.39
C GLY A 336 -6.98 -9.67 -9.14
N TRP A 337 -6.41 -10.66 -8.48
CA TRP A 337 -6.97 -11.21 -7.26
C TRP A 337 -5.89 -11.80 -6.35
N TYR A 338 -6.22 -11.90 -5.09
CA TYR A 338 -5.46 -12.67 -4.12
C TYR A 338 -6.39 -13.36 -3.11
N ALA A 339 -5.87 -14.44 -2.55
CA ALA A 339 -6.38 -15.08 -1.36
C ALA A 339 -5.22 -15.32 -0.39
N GLY A 340 -5.37 -14.95 0.86
CA GLY A 340 -4.34 -15.07 1.88
C GLY A 340 -4.92 -15.49 3.22
N VAL A 341 -4.06 -16.13 4.01
CA VAL A 341 -4.35 -16.53 5.37
C VAL A 341 -3.22 -16.07 6.29
N GLN A 342 -3.57 -15.68 7.50
CA GLN A 342 -2.62 -15.41 8.57
C GLN A 342 -3.09 -16.13 9.83
N TYR A 343 -2.17 -16.75 10.54
CA TYR A 343 -2.47 -17.39 11.83
C TYR A 343 -1.52 -16.87 12.91
N ASN A 344 -2.10 -16.35 13.97
CA ASN A 344 -1.38 -15.87 15.15
C ASN A 344 -1.31 -17.01 16.16
N PHE A 345 -0.16 -17.72 16.25
CA PHE A 345 0.07 -18.83 17.17
C PHE A 345 0.16 -18.36 18.61
N THR A 346 0.82 -17.21 18.78
CA THR A 346 0.97 -16.53 20.08
C THR A 346 0.93 -15.01 19.85
N SER A 347 1.00 -14.21 20.90
CA SER A 347 1.19 -12.76 20.80
C SER A 347 2.51 -12.35 20.12
N LYS A 348 3.49 -13.27 20.04
CA LYS A 348 4.82 -13.01 19.47
C LYS A 348 5.07 -13.71 18.13
N LEU A 349 4.39 -14.82 17.84
CA LEU A 349 4.63 -15.66 16.67
C LEU A 349 3.39 -15.70 15.78
N PHE A 350 3.55 -15.35 14.52
CA PHE A 350 2.54 -15.51 13.48
C PHE A 350 3.16 -15.99 12.16
N ALA A 351 2.33 -16.59 11.32
CA ALA A 351 2.68 -16.93 9.94
C ALA A 351 1.58 -16.45 9.00
N SER A 352 1.97 -16.15 7.77
CA SER A 352 1.06 -15.75 6.69
C SER A 352 1.43 -16.47 5.41
N ALA A 353 0.42 -16.76 4.59
CA ALA A 353 0.61 -17.28 3.24
C ALA A 353 -0.44 -16.67 2.31
N ALA A 354 -0.07 -16.42 1.06
CA ALA A 354 -0.99 -15.93 0.05
C ALA A 354 -0.64 -16.43 -1.35
N TYR A 355 -1.66 -16.55 -2.18
CA TYR A 355 -1.55 -16.69 -3.62
C TYR A 355 -2.21 -15.49 -4.30
N SER A 356 -1.62 -15.03 -5.40
CA SER A 356 -2.13 -13.90 -6.17
C SER A 356 -1.89 -14.06 -7.66
N GLN A 357 -2.78 -13.46 -8.47
CA GLN A 357 -2.64 -13.40 -9.91
C GLN A 357 -3.09 -12.04 -10.44
N CYS A 358 -2.37 -11.53 -11.45
CA CYS A 358 -2.73 -10.36 -12.26
C CYS A 358 -2.72 -10.74 -13.73
N SER A 359 -3.70 -10.29 -14.52
CA SER A 359 -3.84 -10.65 -15.92
C SER A 359 -4.25 -9.46 -16.79
N VAL A 360 -3.69 -9.43 -18.00
CA VAL A 360 -4.07 -8.53 -19.09
C VAL A 360 -4.71 -9.37 -20.18
N ARG A 361 -5.95 -9.06 -20.58
CA ARG A 361 -6.69 -9.83 -21.57
C ARG A 361 -6.52 -9.22 -22.95
N SER A 362 -6.05 -10.03 -23.91
CA SER A 362 -5.90 -9.60 -25.30
C SER A 362 -7.26 -9.26 -25.93
N ARG A 363 -7.30 -8.13 -26.65
CA ARG A 363 -8.46 -7.69 -27.44
C ARG A 363 -7.95 -7.22 -28.82
N ASN A 364 -8.79 -7.33 -29.85
CA ASN A 364 -8.52 -6.84 -31.22
C ASN A 364 -7.14 -7.23 -31.77
N GLY A 365 -6.69 -8.46 -31.46
CA GLY A 365 -5.41 -8.94 -31.94
C GLY A 365 -4.17 -8.41 -31.19
N TYR A 366 -4.34 -7.70 -30.05
CA TYR A 366 -3.22 -7.10 -29.32
C TYR A 366 -2.13 -8.13 -28.94
N GLY A 367 -2.52 -9.28 -28.42
CA GLY A 367 -1.56 -10.31 -28.02
C GLY A 367 -0.76 -10.87 -29.22
N ALA A 368 -1.42 -11.05 -30.37
CA ALA A 368 -0.75 -11.49 -31.58
C ALA A 368 0.22 -10.43 -32.14
N ALA A 369 -0.14 -9.15 -32.03
CA ALA A 369 0.72 -8.02 -32.43
C ALA A 369 1.85 -7.72 -31.41
N ASN A 370 1.74 -8.23 -30.18
CA ASN A 370 2.67 -7.97 -29.08
C ASN A 370 2.98 -9.26 -28.29
N PRO A 371 3.54 -10.30 -28.93
CA PRO A 371 3.67 -11.63 -28.34
C PRO A 371 4.54 -11.66 -27.08
N GLU A 372 5.58 -10.86 -27.00
CA GLU A 372 6.52 -10.80 -25.88
C GLU A 372 6.02 -9.93 -24.69
N ARG A 373 4.86 -9.25 -24.86
CA ARG A 373 4.32 -8.43 -23.79
C ARG A 373 3.69 -9.29 -22.70
N TYR A 374 3.68 -8.73 -21.50
CA TYR A 374 3.10 -9.35 -20.32
C TYR A 374 1.61 -9.67 -20.51
N LYS A 375 1.24 -10.93 -20.24
CA LYS A 375 -0.13 -11.45 -20.25
C LYS A 375 -0.62 -11.75 -18.85
N ARG A 376 0.21 -12.38 -18.00
CA ARG A 376 -0.17 -12.81 -16.65
C ARG A 376 1.04 -12.94 -15.74
N GLY A 377 0.91 -12.46 -14.51
CA GLY A 377 1.79 -12.74 -13.38
C GLY A 377 1.07 -13.54 -12.32
N GLN A 378 1.78 -14.47 -11.69
CA GLN A 378 1.33 -15.25 -10.56
C GLN A 378 2.37 -15.16 -9.44
N TYR A 379 1.90 -15.22 -8.20
CA TYR A 379 2.70 -14.94 -7.02
C TYR A 379 2.23 -15.83 -5.88
N VAL A 380 3.18 -16.51 -5.25
CA VAL A 380 2.99 -17.28 -4.02
C VAL A 380 3.93 -16.74 -2.97
N VAL A 381 3.44 -16.55 -1.77
CA VAL A 381 4.24 -16.13 -0.61
C VAL A 381 3.88 -16.96 0.61
N ALA A 382 4.89 -17.28 1.42
CA ALA A 382 4.71 -17.83 2.76
C ALA A 382 5.79 -17.25 3.68
N ASN A 383 5.39 -16.79 4.86
CA ASN A 383 6.32 -16.20 5.83
C ASN A 383 6.00 -16.61 7.27
N VAL A 384 7.02 -16.45 8.12
CA VAL A 384 6.91 -16.55 9.56
C VAL A 384 7.61 -15.36 10.20
N CYS A 385 6.96 -14.73 11.18
CA CYS A 385 7.46 -13.58 11.90
C CYS A 385 7.44 -13.79 13.40
N TYR A 386 8.52 -13.38 14.06
CA TYR A 386 8.69 -13.45 15.48
C TYR A 386 9.02 -12.07 16.08
N ASN A 387 8.18 -11.60 16.99
CA ASN A 387 8.38 -10.37 17.74
C ASN A 387 9.25 -10.67 18.98
N LEU A 388 10.56 -10.46 18.86
CA LEU A 388 11.51 -10.61 19.97
C LEU A 388 11.14 -9.69 21.14
N SER A 389 10.86 -8.46 20.82
CA SER A 389 10.30 -7.46 21.72
C SER A 389 9.18 -6.75 21.00
N PRO A 390 8.51 -5.90 21.67
CA PRO A 390 7.53 -5.00 21.12
C PRO A 390 8.04 -4.04 20.04
N SER A 391 9.29 -3.73 20.02
CA SER A 391 9.91 -2.88 19.01
C SER A 391 10.65 -3.65 17.94
N PHE A 392 10.98 -4.93 18.18
CA PHE A 392 11.90 -5.65 17.32
C PHE A 392 11.29 -6.93 16.79
N GLN A 393 11.16 -7.02 15.47
CA GLN A 393 10.61 -8.15 14.74
C GLN A 393 11.68 -8.77 13.83
N LEU A 394 11.74 -10.08 13.82
CA LEU A 394 12.44 -10.89 12.82
C LEU A 394 11.44 -11.62 11.94
N GLY A 395 11.78 -11.80 10.67
CA GLY A 395 10.95 -12.53 9.74
C GLY A 395 11.75 -13.29 8.69
N ALA A 396 11.20 -14.42 8.27
CA ALA A 396 11.67 -15.20 7.12
C ALA A 396 10.51 -15.41 6.15
N GLU A 397 10.78 -15.31 4.86
CA GLU A 397 9.76 -15.40 3.80
C GLU A 397 10.31 -16.13 2.59
N TYR A 398 9.48 -16.96 1.99
CA TYR A 398 9.70 -17.56 0.69
C TYR A 398 8.69 -17.02 -0.32
N LEU A 399 9.17 -16.70 -1.50
CA LEU A 399 8.41 -16.20 -2.63
C LEU A 399 8.65 -17.05 -3.86
N HIS A 400 7.61 -17.29 -4.63
CA HIS A 400 7.69 -17.86 -5.95
C HIS A 400 6.77 -17.10 -6.91
N GLY A 401 7.26 -16.78 -8.10
CA GLY A 401 6.50 -16.06 -9.11
C GLY A 401 6.67 -16.63 -10.50
N TRP A 402 5.63 -16.43 -11.32
CA TRP A 402 5.64 -16.74 -12.76
C TRP A 402 5.21 -15.51 -13.53
N ARG A 403 5.89 -15.28 -14.64
CA ARG A 403 5.48 -14.33 -15.67
C ARG A 403 5.21 -15.10 -16.96
N THR A 404 4.01 -14.94 -17.51
CA THR A 404 3.59 -15.48 -18.81
C THR A 404 3.34 -14.34 -19.77
N ASN A 405 3.92 -14.39 -20.97
CA ASN A 405 3.70 -13.43 -22.05
C ASN A 405 2.56 -13.89 -22.97
N PHE A 406 2.16 -13.07 -23.97
CA PHE A 406 1.07 -13.44 -24.90
C PHE A 406 1.46 -14.58 -25.86
N ASP A 407 2.74 -14.79 -26.13
CA ASP A 407 3.26 -15.96 -26.88
C ASP A 407 3.23 -17.27 -26.07
N SER A 408 2.73 -17.22 -24.83
CA SER A 408 2.70 -18.31 -23.86
C SER A 408 4.08 -18.68 -23.28
N TYR A 409 5.14 -17.93 -23.60
CA TYR A 409 6.42 -18.09 -22.92
C TYR A 409 6.29 -17.75 -21.44
N THR A 410 6.78 -18.64 -20.57
CA THR A 410 6.65 -18.51 -19.12
C THR A 410 8.02 -18.61 -18.46
N ASN A 411 8.37 -17.61 -17.68
CA ASN A 411 9.51 -17.61 -16.77
C ASN A 411 9.08 -17.61 -15.32
N ASN A 412 9.93 -18.09 -14.44
CA ASN A 412 9.72 -18.08 -13.00
C ASN A 412 10.95 -17.59 -12.25
N ALA A 413 10.76 -17.24 -11.00
CA ALA A 413 11.82 -16.90 -10.06
C ALA A 413 11.39 -17.29 -8.65
N ASN A 414 12.39 -17.61 -7.82
CA ASN A 414 12.19 -17.83 -6.39
C ASN A 414 13.00 -16.80 -5.62
N ARG A 415 12.52 -16.41 -4.43
CA ARG A 415 13.25 -15.55 -3.51
C ARG A 415 13.07 -16.02 -2.07
N VAL A 416 14.14 -15.96 -1.30
CA VAL A 416 14.10 -16.04 0.16
C VAL A 416 14.46 -14.68 0.71
N ASN A 417 13.61 -14.16 1.61
CA ASN A 417 13.83 -12.93 2.37
C ASN A 417 14.08 -13.25 3.83
N LEU A 418 15.09 -12.60 4.41
CA LEU A 418 15.27 -12.50 5.85
C LEU A 418 15.17 -11.02 6.24
N SER A 419 14.34 -10.71 7.21
CA SER A 419 14.07 -9.32 7.63
C SER A 419 14.28 -9.13 9.11
N ALA A 420 14.87 -7.99 9.46
CA ALA A 420 14.91 -7.44 10.81
C ALA A 420 14.32 -6.03 10.78
N GLN A 421 13.35 -5.76 11.65
CA GLN A 421 12.68 -4.46 11.76
C GLN A 421 12.65 -3.98 13.20
N PHE A 422 13.05 -2.72 13.40
CA PHE A 422 12.96 -2.03 14.68
C PHE A 422 12.03 -0.81 14.56
N ASN A 423 10.98 -0.78 15.38
CA ASN A 423 10.01 0.32 15.45
C ASN A 423 10.39 1.29 16.59
N PHE A 424 10.28 2.60 16.33
CA PHE A 424 10.60 3.66 17.31
C PHE A 424 9.59 4.80 17.28
#